data_bc4618b4ed3fc1dfd5809add224dea4f
#
_entry.id   bc4618b4ed3fc1dfd5809add224dea4f
#
_cell.length_a   1.000
_cell.length_b   1.000
_cell.length_c   1.000
_cell.angle_alpha   90.00
_cell.angle_beta   90.00
_cell.angle_gamma   90.00
#
_symmetry.space_group_name_H-M   'P 1'
#
loop_
_entity.id
_entity.type
_entity.pdbx_description
1 polymer ?
#
loop_
_entity_poly.entity_id
_entity_poly.type
_entity_poly.pdbx_seq_one_letter_code
_entity_poly.pdbx_strand_id
1 'polypeptide(L)'
;DRIQNLLNQPNNLIWPIQIACAQKLATFFILDKKFARECIMPLFHDESTQHQTWAAFLAFPRITSSFSEKDVSGLLEDQIAEARNLCEYKDQGLRNNYWDVLFNFMNMPPNTSNAYDAVLKKVLYNSGFSTLSEIAKFLPYWCRQQNDEQIDIAWKNWLKTYITNRFQGIPRDLDSEEQKALICLIPSLRGHISEALEILSTTDNTDIDFSQDHYPVPEGYDEKEQQQLLLFYQWQVKHQTGECDSTLLRWWLHRILRNLTNEYPDLDLTALRETMQDQFGFTGIAGID
;
A
#
# COMPACT_ATOMS: atom_id res chain seq x y z
N ASP A 1 26.35 25.20 13.90
CA ASP A 1 27.61 25.79 13.37
C ASP A 1 28.63 24.76 12.85
N ARG A 2 28.94 23.68 13.59
CA ARG A 2 29.98 22.73 13.22
C ARG A 2 29.58 21.85 12.04
N ILE A 3 28.34 21.36 12.01
CA ILE A 3 27.81 20.57 10.90
C ILE A 3 27.63 21.46 9.66
N GLN A 4 27.13 22.67 9.83
CA GLN A 4 26.96 23.65 8.75
C GLN A 4 28.31 24.02 8.10
N ASN A 5 29.37 24.18 8.90
CA ASN A 5 30.72 24.39 8.39
C ASN A 5 31.27 23.16 7.66
N LEU A 6 30.90 21.96 8.07
CA LEU A 6 31.28 20.72 7.38
C LEU A 6 30.52 20.56 6.06
N LEU A 7 29.25 20.90 6.00
CA LEU A 7 28.42 20.86 4.77
C LEU A 7 28.89 21.89 3.73
N ASN A 8 29.55 22.96 4.16
CA ASN A 8 30.07 24.03 3.28
C ASN A 8 31.51 23.78 2.81
N GLN A 9 32.13 22.63 3.12
CA GLN A 9 33.52 22.32 2.69
C GLN A 9 33.56 21.72 1.27
N PRO A 10 34.63 21.89 0.51
CA PRO A 10 34.72 21.41 -0.89
C PRO A 10 34.74 19.88 -0.99
N ASN A 11 33.93 19.41 -1.82
CA ASN A 11 33.57 18.16 -2.51
C ASN A 11 34.01 16.77 -2.02
N ASN A 12 35.09 16.53 -1.31
CA ASN A 12 35.53 15.15 -1.04
C ASN A 12 35.18 14.58 0.34
N LEU A 13 34.73 15.43 1.28
CA LEU A 13 34.26 15.02 2.62
C LEU A 13 32.74 15.17 2.81
N ILE A 14 32.08 15.79 1.85
CA ILE A 14 30.66 16.16 1.96
C ILE A 14 29.77 14.93 1.92
N TRP A 15 30.04 13.97 1.05
CA TRP A 15 29.18 12.86 0.76
C TRP A 15 28.86 11.95 1.98
N PRO A 16 29.80 11.49 2.80
CA PRO A 16 29.48 10.72 4.00
C PRO A 16 28.66 11.50 5.03
N ILE A 17 28.89 12.82 5.11
CA ILE A 17 28.17 13.69 6.05
C ILE A 17 26.73 13.90 5.57
N GLN A 18 26.52 14.10 4.28
CA GLN A 18 25.17 14.21 3.69
C GLN A 18 24.33 12.96 3.93
N ILE A 19 24.92 11.78 3.69
CA ILE A 19 24.29 10.49 3.98
C ILE A 19 23.89 10.39 5.47
N ALA A 20 24.81 10.68 6.38
CA ALA A 20 24.57 10.62 7.81
C ALA A 20 23.47 11.63 8.23
N CYS A 21 23.44 12.82 7.63
CA CYS A 21 22.41 13.82 7.86
C CYS A 21 21.05 13.34 7.34
N ALA A 22 21.00 12.78 6.13
CA ALA A 22 19.76 12.24 5.57
C ALA A 22 19.16 11.11 6.43
N GLN A 23 19.99 10.15 6.86
CA GLN A 23 19.57 9.07 7.76
C GLN A 23 19.05 9.57 9.11
N LYS A 24 19.50 10.75 9.55
CA LYS A 24 19.11 11.35 10.84
C LYS A 24 18.14 12.52 10.71
N LEU A 25 17.51 12.69 9.55
CA LEU A 25 16.61 13.81 9.29
C LEU A 25 15.55 13.99 10.40
N ALA A 26 14.88 12.90 10.81
CA ALA A 26 13.89 12.95 11.89
C ALA A 26 14.49 13.44 13.21
N THR A 27 15.72 13.05 13.54
CA THR A 27 16.41 13.52 14.74
C THR A 27 16.68 15.02 14.67
N PHE A 28 17.09 15.54 13.52
CA PHE A 28 17.28 16.97 13.35
C PHE A 28 15.96 17.74 13.48
N PHE A 29 14.85 17.23 12.95
CA PHE A 29 13.54 17.84 13.14
C PHE A 29 13.08 17.90 14.60
N ILE A 30 13.50 16.91 15.42
CA ILE A 30 13.21 16.91 16.87
C ILE A 30 14.09 17.92 17.60
N LEU A 31 15.37 18.00 17.24
CA LEU A 31 16.36 18.82 17.96
C LEU A 31 16.34 20.29 17.53
N ASP A 32 16.29 20.56 16.23
CA ASP A 32 16.32 21.90 15.65
C ASP A 32 15.65 21.90 14.27
N LYS A 33 14.35 22.19 14.26
CA LYS A 33 13.54 22.25 13.02
C LYS A 33 14.06 23.27 12.01
N LYS A 34 14.61 24.40 12.50
CA LYS A 34 15.13 25.44 11.61
C LYS A 34 16.36 24.94 10.87
N PHE A 35 17.29 24.34 11.60
CA PHE A 35 18.48 23.73 11.00
C PHE A 35 18.11 22.61 10.02
N ALA A 36 17.15 21.73 10.39
CA ALA A 36 16.70 20.68 9.50
C ALA A 36 16.18 21.24 8.17
N ARG A 37 15.31 22.28 8.21
CA ARG A 37 14.75 22.91 7.01
C ARG A 37 15.77 23.67 6.16
N GLU A 38 16.66 24.42 6.81
CA GLU A 38 17.58 25.30 6.11
C GLU A 38 18.86 24.60 5.62
N CYS A 39 19.27 23.52 6.27
CA CYS A 39 20.56 22.87 6.00
C CYS A 39 20.45 21.43 5.54
N ILE A 40 19.45 20.67 5.99
CA ILE A 40 19.36 19.23 5.66
C ILE A 40 18.39 18.96 4.52
N MET A 41 17.19 19.55 4.54
CA MET A 41 16.22 19.37 3.46
C MET A 41 16.73 19.76 2.07
N PRO A 42 17.53 20.84 1.89
CA PRO A 42 18.08 21.16 0.59
C PRO A 42 18.95 20.05 -0.03
N LEU A 43 19.55 19.17 0.79
CA LEU A 43 20.35 18.04 0.29
C LEU A 43 19.53 17.04 -0.53
N PHE A 44 18.22 16.99 -0.29
CA PHE A 44 17.28 16.12 -1.02
C PHE A 44 16.93 16.67 -2.41
N HIS A 45 17.24 17.93 -2.67
CA HIS A 45 16.93 18.65 -3.92
C HIS A 45 18.16 18.96 -4.75
N ASP A 46 19.36 18.66 -4.24
CA ASP A 46 20.62 18.85 -4.97
C ASP A 46 20.80 17.77 -6.03
N GLU A 47 20.67 18.12 -7.31
CA GLU A 47 20.74 17.20 -8.45
C GLU A 47 21.99 16.31 -8.45
N SER A 48 23.10 16.79 -7.87
CA SER A 48 24.34 16.02 -7.82
C SER A 48 24.35 14.90 -6.77
N THR A 49 23.50 14.99 -5.74
CA THR A 49 23.53 14.10 -4.56
C THR A 49 22.17 13.60 -4.12
N GLN A 50 21.07 14.13 -4.68
CA GLN A 50 19.70 13.81 -4.28
C GLN A 50 19.45 12.30 -4.24
N HIS A 51 19.93 11.57 -5.22
CA HIS A 51 19.74 10.13 -5.34
C HIS A 51 20.31 9.37 -4.13
N GLN A 52 21.57 9.63 -3.78
CA GLN A 52 22.25 9.01 -2.64
C GLN A 52 21.62 9.48 -1.31
N THR A 53 21.20 10.73 -1.24
CA THR A 53 20.53 11.31 -0.07
C THR A 53 19.19 10.63 0.18
N TRP A 54 18.39 10.44 -0.86
CA TRP A 54 17.14 9.71 -0.78
C TRP A 54 17.33 8.23 -0.44
N ALA A 55 18.27 7.54 -1.10
CA ALA A 55 18.59 6.15 -0.80
C ALA A 55 19.01 5.98 0.67
N ALA A 56 19.80 6.91 1.20
CA ALA A 56 20.25 6.90 2.58
C ALA A 56 19.10 7.13 3.57
N PHE A 57 18.18 8.04 3.27
CA PHE A 57 16.99 8.27 4.08
C PHE A 57 16.05 7.05 4.05
N LEU A 58 15.78 6.51 2.87
CA LEU A 58 14.87 5.38 2.68
C LEU A 58 15.42 4.06 3.23
N ALA A 59 16.74 3.94 3.42
CA ALA A 59 17.31 2.78 4.11
C ALA A 59 16.84 2.67 5.57
N PHE A 60 16.53 3.82 6.22
CA PHE A 60 16.03 3.88 7.59
C PHE A 60 15.00 5.02 7.74
N PRO A 61 13.87 4.95 7.05
CA PRO A 61 12.93 6.06 7.01
C PRO A 61 12.28 6.25 8.39
N ARG A 62 12.27 7.49 8.85
CA ARG A 62 11.54 7.88 10.07
C ARG A 62 10.86 9.21 9.83
N ILE A 63 9.54 9.17 9.70
CA ILE A 63 8.70 10.34 9.77
C ILE A 63 8.08 10.37 11.16
N THR A 64 8.16 11.51 11.82
CA THR A 64 7.63 11.71 13.17
C THR A 64 6.67 12.88 13.18
N SER A 65 5.85 13.01 14.23
CA SER A 65 4.98 14.14 14.47
C SER A 65 5.70 15.51 14.53
N SER A 66 7.04 15.49 14.51
CA SER A 66 7.85 16.71 14.44
C SER A 66 7.86 17.36 13.07
N PHE A 67 7.54 16.61 12.01
CA PHE A 67 7.36 17.15 10.66
C PHE A 67 6.00 17.83 10.56
N SER A 68 5.95 18.97 9.88
CA SER A 68 4.68 19.56 9.45
C SER A 68 4.30 19.03 8.08
N GLU A 69 3.02 19.15 7.70
CA GLU A 69 2.55 18.84 6.35
C GLU A 69 3.42 19.50 5.27
N LYS A 70 3.79 20.77 5.46
CA LYS A 70 4.64 21.50 4.55
C LYS A 70 6.07 20.92 4.45
N ASP A 71 6.61 20.38 5.53
CA ASP A 71 7.95 19.77 5.52
C ASP A 71 7.93 18.47 4.69
N VAL A 72 6.88 17.67 4.81
CA VAL A 72 6.79 16.40 4.09
C VAL A 72 6.35 16.61 2.65
N SER A 73 5.41 17.51 2.37
CA SER A 73 5.08 17.87 0.99
C SER A 73 6.30 18.48 0.28
N GLY A 74 7.08 19.31 0.95
CA GLY A 74 8.35 19.82 0.41
C GLY A 74 9.38 18.72 0.12
N LEU A 75 9.41 17.64 0.91
CA LEU A 75 10.24 16.48 0.61
C LEU A 75 9.70 15.65 -0.57
N LEU A 76 8.39 15.49 -0.68
CA LEU A 76 7.77 14.54 -1.61
C LEU A 76 7.35 15.17 -2.95
N GLU A 77 6.97 16.48 -2.96
CA GLU A 77 6.42 17.13 -4.16
C GLU A 77 7.42 17.25 -5.31
N ASP A 78 8.67 17.60 -5.01
CA ASP A 78 9.70 17.74 -6.05
C ASP A 78 10.30 16.38 -6.46
N GLN A 79 9.92 15.31 -5.77
CA GLN A 79 10.51 13.98 -5.93
C GLN A 79 9.58 12.97 -6.64
N ILE A 80 8.47 13.43 -7.21
CA ILE A 80 7.62 12.57 -8.03
C ILE A 80 8.42 12.02 -9.23
N ALA A 81 9.30 12.83 -9.80
CA ALA A 81 10.23 12.38 -10.84
C ALA A 81 11.23 11.36 -10.30
N GLU A 82 11.73 11.56 -9.07
CA GLU A 82 12.67 10.64 -8.42
C GLU A 82 11.99 9.39 -7.89
N ALA A 83 10.74 9.45 -7.44
CA ALA A 83 9.93 8.26 -7.18
C ALA A 83 9.83 7.37 -8.43
N ARG A 84 9.69 7.96 -9.61
CA ARG A 84 9.73 7.25 -10.88
C ARG A 84 11.09 6.59 -11.10
N ASN A 85 12.18 7.31 -10.87
CA ASN A 85 13.54 6.78 -10.98
C ASN A 85 13.79 5.68 -9.94
N LEU A 86 13.30 5.82 -8.71
CA LEU A 86 13.37 4.80 -7.66
C LEU A 86 12.54 3.55 -8.00
N CYS A 87 11.39 3.71 -8.69
CA CYS A 87 10.61 2.58 -9.21
C CYS A 87 11.32 1.87 -10.39
N GLU A 88 12.16 2.55 -11.15
CA GLU A 88 13.05 1.97 -12.16
C GLU A 88 14.27 1.28 -11.52
N TYR A 89 14.59 1.58 -10.24
CA TYR A 89 15.67 0.94 -9.51
C TYR A 89 15.32 -0.51 -9.16
N LYS A 90 16.31 -1.38 -9.30
CA LYS A 90 16.18 -2.82 -8.99
C LYS A 90 16.07 -3.11 -7.49
N ASP A 91 16.23 -2.12 -6.61
CA ASP A 91 16.14 -2.31 -5.17
C ASP A 91 14.70 -2.21 -4.68
N GLN A 92 14.05 -3.37 -4.58
CA GLN A 92 12.66 -3.49 -4.08
C GLN A 92 12.51 -2.95 -2.65
N GLY A 93 13.55 -3.05 -1.83
CA GLY A 93 13.52 -2.59 -0.44
C GLY A 93 13.38 -1.06 -0.36
N LEU A 94 14.14 -0.32 -1.15
CA LEU A 94 14.05 1.14 -1.19
C LEU A 94 12.68 1.62 -1.72
N ARG A 95 12.14 0.93 -2.72
CA ARG A 95 10.80 1.22 -3.26
C ARG A 95 9.72 1.02 -2.21
N ASN A 96 9.74 -0.11 -1.53
CA ASN A 96 8.77 -0.40 -0.47
C ASN A 96 8.84 0.62 0.66
N ASN A 97 10.05 1.00 1.07
CA ASN A 97 10.25 2.03 2.09
C ASN A 97 9.74 3.41 1.64
N TYR A 98 9.86 3.75 0.36
CA TYR A 98 9.29 4.98 -0.18
C TYR A 98 7.75 5.01 -0.06
N TRP A 99 7.08 3.92 -0.45
CA TRP A 99 5.62 3.81 -0.33
C TRP A 99 5.18 3.81 1.13
N ASP A 100 5.92 3.14 2.01
CA ASP A 100 5.66 3.16 3.45
C ASP A 100 5.73 4.57 4.02
N VAL A 101 6.77 5.33 3.68
CA VAL A 101 6.90 6.74 4.07
C VAL A 101 5.73 7.57 3.57
N LEU A 102 5.34 7.41 2.31
CA LEU A 102 4.25 8.15 1.69
C LEU A 102 2.91 7.86 2.38
N PHE A 103 2.58 6.59 2.59
CA PHE A 103 1.29 6.21 3.17
C PHE A 103 1.21 6.54 4.65
N ASN A 104 2.28 6.34 5.41
CA ASN A 104 2.36 6.75 6.81
C ASN A 104 2.22 8.26 6.95
N PHE A 105 2.79 9.04 6.04
CA PHE A 105 2.59 10.49 6.02
C PHE A 105 1.13 10.87 5.80
N MET A 106 0.44 10.24 4.85
CA MET A 106 -0.97 10.52 4.59
C MET A 106 -1.89 10.17 5.76
N ASN A 107 -1.41 9.33 6.69
CA ASN A 107 -2.13 8.97 7.91
C ASN A 107 -1.81 9.86 9.12
N MET A 108 -0.83 10.77 9.04
CA MET A 108 -0.44 11.59 10.19
C MET A 108 -1.48 12.68 10.49
N PRO A 109 -1.94 12.81 11.77
CA PRO A 109 -2.73 13.96 12.18
C PRO A 109 -1.90 15.26 12.13
N PRO A 110 -2.46 16.41 11.78
CA PRO A 110 -3.86 16.68 11.47
C PRO A 110 -4.21 16.53 9.99
N ASN A 111 -3.56 15.61 9.29
CA ASN A 111 -3.75 15.45 7.87
C ASN A 111 -5.19 15.10 7.56
N THR A 112 -5.76 16.03 6.94
CA THR A 112 -7.12 16.06 6.52
C THR A 112 -7.19 15.64 5.05
N SER A 113 -8.38 15.67 4.48
CA SER A 113 -8.72 15.37 3.09
C SER A 113 -7.76 15.91 2.01
N ASN A 114 -6.83 16.76 2.34
CA ASN A 114 -5.89 17.37 1.40
C ASN A 114 -4.66 16.49 1.08
N ALA A 115 -4.36 15.47 1.90
CA ALA A 115 -3.19 14.61 1.67
C ALA A 115 -3.31 13.82 0.36
N TYR A 116 -4.52 13.36 0.01
CA TYR A 116 -4.77 12.71 -1.27
C TYR A 116 -4.49 13.66 -2.46
N ASP A 117 -5.05 14.88 -2.40
CA ASP A 117 -4.91 15.85 -3.49
C ASP A 117 -3.48 16.41 -3.57
N ALA A 118 -2.85 16.68 -2.45
CA ALA A 118 -1.53 17.29 -2.42
C ALA A 118 -0.40 16.34 -2.87
N VAL A 119 -0.49 15.06 -2.56
CA VAL A 119 0.59 14.11 -2.77
C VAL A 119 0.17 12.98 -3.70
N LEU A 120 -0.80 12.15 -3.30
CA LEU A 120 -1.12 10.93 -4.04
C LEU A 120 -1.67 11.22 -5.43
N LYS A 121 -2.53 12.23 -5.57
CA LYS A 121 -3.06 12.65 -6.87
C LYS A 121 -1.94 13.09 -7.83
N LYS A 122 -0.95 13.84 -7.34
CA LYS A 122 0.22 14.22 -8.16
C LYS A 122 1.03 12.99 -8.58
N VAL A 123 1.29 12.06 -7.68
CA VAL A 123 1.95 10.78 -7.99
C VAL A 123 1.17 10.02 -9.04
N LEU A 124 -0.15 9.84 -8.85
CA LEU A 124 -1.00 9.09 -9.77
C LEU A 124 -1.07 9.71 -11.17
N TYR A 125 -1.22 11.04 -11.29
CA TYR A 125 -1.35 11.72 -12.59
C TYR A 125 -0.04 11.80 -13.36
N ASN A 126 1.11 11.80 -12.66
CA ASN A 126 2.42 11.92 -13.28
C ASN A 126 3.15 10.58 -13.46
N SER A 127 2.60 9.52 -12.91
CA SER A 127 3.26 8.20 -12.90
C SER A 127 2.98 7.38 -14.16
N GLY A 128 3.95 6.57 -14.56
CA GLY A 128 3.78 5.53 -15.57
C GLY A 128 2.90 4.35 -15.08
N PHE A 129 2.49 3.46 -15.99
CA PHE A 129 1.66 2.28 -15.66
C PHE A 129 2.28 1.39 -14.58
N SER A 130 3.60 1.17 -14.65
CA SER A 130 4.34 0.37 -13.67
C SER A 130 4.21 0.90 -12.25
N THR A 131 4.19 2.22 -12.07
CA THR A 131 4.08 2.85 -10.74
C THR A 131 2.71 2.62 -10.11
N LEU A 132 1.62 2.71 -10.88
CA LEU A 132 0.26 2.46 -10.37
C LEU A 132 0.09 1.02 -9.93
N SER A 133 0.54 0.08 -10.73
CA SER A 133 0.52 -1.34 -10.40
C SER A 133 1.40 -1.67 -9.18
N GLU A 134 2.55 -0.99 -9.01
CA GLU A 134 3.41 -1.17 -7.84
C GLU A 134 2.77 -0.62 -6.56
N ILE A 135 2.13 0.55 -6.62
CA ILE A 135 1.35 1.09 -5.50
C ILE A 135 0.27 0.09 -5.09
N ALA A 136 -0.53 -0.38 -6.04
CA ALA A 136 -1.59 -1.33 -5.78
C ALA A 136 -1.07 -2.63 -5.14
N LYS A 137 0.06 -3.15 -5.63
CA LYS A 137 0.71 -4.36 -5.07
C LYS A 137 1.29 -4.15 -3.67
N PHE A 138 1.72 -2.95 -3.34
CA PHE A 138 2.28 -2.65 -2.02
C PHE A 138 1.19 -2.40 -0.96
N LEU A 139 0.04 -1.85 -1.34
CA LEU A 139 -1.04 -1.50 -0.41
C LEU A 139 -1.52 -2.65 0.49
N PRO A 140 -1.75 -3.89 0.01
CA PRO A 140 -2.15 -5.00 0.87
C PRO A 140 -1.11 -5.33 1.94
N TYR A 141 0.18 -5.19 1.62
CA TYR A 141 1.27 -5.37 2.57
C TYR A 141 1.25 -4.26 3.62
N TRP A 142 1.15 -3.01 3.20
CA TRP A 142 1.11 -1.86 4.10
C TRP A 142 -0.11 -1.92 5.04
N CYS A 143 -1.32 -2.16 4.52
CA CYS A 143 -2.53 -2.25 5.33
C CYS A 143 -2.44 -3.32 6.42
N ARG A 144 -1.82 -4.47 6.15
CA ARG A 144 -1.62 -5.53 7.15
C ARG A 144 -0.68 -5.16 8.29
N GLN A 145 0.18 -4.17 8.11
CA GLN A 145 1.05 -3.65 9.17
C GLN A 145 0.35 -2.61 10.06
N GLN A 146 -0.83 -2.13 9.65
CA GLN A 146 -1.57 -1.11 10.37
C GLN A 146 -2.55 -1.74 11.37
N ASN A 147 -2.83 -1.03 12.45
CA ASN A 147 -3.94 -1.36 13.35
C ASN A 147 -5.28 -0.80 12.81
N ASP A 148 -6.39 -1.13 13.47
CA ASP A 148 -7.74 -0.74 13.05
C ASP A 148 -7.91 0.77 12.98
N GLU A 149 -7.40 1.50 13.97
CA GLU A 149 -7.47 2.96 14.00
C GLU A 149 -6.72 3.59 12.81
N GLN A 150 -5.56 3.05 12.46
CA GLN A 150 -4.77 3.53 11.34
C GLN A 150 -5.43 3.23 9.99
N ILE A 151 -6.06 2.07 9.84
CA ILE A 151 -6.86 1.74 8.65
C ILE A 151 -8.08 2.66 8.54
N ASP A 152 -8.76 2.93 9.66
CA ASP A 152 -9.90 3.84 9.73
C ASP A 152 -9.53 5.26 9.30
N ILE A 153 -8.39 5.77 9.77
CA ILE A 153 -7.82 7.06 9.36
C ILE A 153 -7.50 7.06 7.87
N ALA A 154 -6.82 6.04 7.37
CA ALA A 154 -6.47 5.92 5.95
C ALA A 154 -7.71 5.88 5.07
N TRP A 155 -8.70 5.06 5.45
CA TRP A 155 -9.95 4.93 4.72
C TRP A 155 -10.68 6.27 4.57
N LYS A 156 -10.83 6.99 5.67
CA LYS A 156 -11.50 8.30 5.69
C LYS A 156 -10.74 9.39 4.95
N ASN A 157 -9.43 9.40 5.05
CA ASN A 157 -8.62 10.50 4.55
C ASN A 157 -8.26 10.36 3.06
N TRP A 158 -7.99 9.14 2.56
CA TRP A 158 -7.47 8.97 1.21
C TRP A 158 -7.76 7.63 0.55
N LEU A 159 -7.76 6.52 1.29
CA LEU A 159 -7.75 5.18 0.70
C LEU A 159 -9.07 4.86 -0.02
N LYS A 160 -10.22 5.24 0.56
CA LYS A 160 -11.53 5.11 -0.10
C LYS A 160 -11.57 5.89 -1.42
N THR A 161 -11.11 7.14 -1.41
CA THR A 161 -11.05 7.98 -2.61
C THR A 161 -10.12 7.39 -3.66
N TYR A 162 -8.96 6.90 -3.25
CA TYR A 162 -8.02 6.23 -4.15
C TYR A 162 -8.65 5.02 -4.82
N ILE A 163 -9.19 4.08 -4.05
CA ILE A 163 -9.81 2.85 -4.57
C ILE A 163 -10.97 3.19 -5.51
N THR A 164 -11.85 4.11 -5.10
CA THR A 164 -12.99 4.56 -5.92
C THR A 164 -12.52 5.11 -7.27
N ASN A 165 -11.57 6.03 -7.25
CA ASN A 165 -11.03 6.63 -8.48
C ASN A 165 -10.39 5.58 -9.37
N ARG A 166 -9.61 4.66 -8.81
CA ARG A 166 -8.96 3.62 -9.61
C ARG A 166 -9.96 2.70 -10.28
N PHE A 167 -11.00 2.23 -9.59
CA PHE A 167 -12.06 1.42 -10.20
C PHE A 167 -12.91 2.19 -11.22
N GLN A 168 -12.95 3.51 -11.14
CA GLN A 168 -13.57 4.37 -12.16
C GLN A 168 -12.64 4.68 -13.36
N GLY A 169 -11.45 4.11 -13.41
CA GLY A 169 -10.49 4.36 -14.47
C GLY A 169 -9.81 5.73 -14.39
N ILE A 170 -9.71 6.33 -13.22
CA ILE A 170 -9.08 7.63 -13.00
C ILE A 170 -7.70 7.46 -12.37
N PRO A 171 -6.62 8.00 -12.95
CA PRO A 171 -6.54 8.88 -14.14
C PRO A 171 -6.60 8.13 -15.47
N ARG A 172 -6.67 6.83 -15.49
CA ARG A 172 -6.75 5.96 -16.67
C ARG A 172 -7.25 4.59 -16.27
N ASP A 173 -7.64 3.76 -17.24
CA ASP A 173 -8.12 2.40 -17.01
C ASP A 173 -7.11 1.58 -16.22
N LEU A 174 -7.62 0.66 -15.42
CA LEU A 174 -6.84 -0.32 -14.68
C LEU A 174 -6.21 -1.32 -15.66
N ASP A 175 -4.96 -1.68 -15.44
CA ASP A 175 -4.44 -2.93 -16.00
C ASP A 175 -4.87 -4.12 -15.12
N SER A 176 -4.79 -5.34 -15.67
CA SER A 176 -5.25 -6.55 -14.98
C SER A 176 -4.50 -6.83 -13.67
N GLU A 177 -3.21 -6.52 -13.61
CA GLU A 177 -2.37 -6.72 -12.43
C GLU A 177 -2.71 -5.71 -11.32
N GLU A 178 -2.96 -4.45 -11.69
CA GLU A 178 -3.40 -3.42 -10.76
C GLU A 178 -4.79 -3.73 -10.20
N GLN A 179 -5.74 -4.10 -11.08
CA GLN A 179 -7.09 -4.48 -10.68
C GLN A 179 -7.07 -5.64 -9.68
N LYS A 180 -6.33 -6.68 -10.00
CA LYS A 180 -6.14 -7.85 -9.15
C LYS A 180 -5.56 -7.47 -7.79
N ALA A 181 -4.52 -6.65 -7.76
CA ALA A 181 -3.90 -6.20 -6.52
C ALA A 181 -4.85 -5.37 -5.65
N LEU A 182 -5.68 -4.50 -6.26
CA LEU A 182 -6.69 -3.73 -5.54
C LEU A 182 -7.82 -4.58 -4.97
N ILE A 183 -8.25 -5.62 -5.68
CA ILE A 183 -9.23 -6.58 -5.16
C ILE A 183 -8.63 -7.34 -3.97
N CYS A 184 -7.39 -7.78 -4.09
CA CYS A 184 -6.69 -8.50 -3.03
C CYS A 184 -6.31 -7.62 -1.82
N LEU A 185 -6.43 -6.31 -1.94
CA LEU A 185 -6.35 -5.37 -0.82
C LEU A 185 -7.56 -5.47 0.10
N ILE A 186 -8.76 -5.76 -0.43
CA ILE A 186 -10.04 -5.67 0.29
C ILE A 186 -10.05 -6.44 1.62
N PRO A 187 -9.56 -7.70 1.70
CA PRO A 187 -9.47 -8.38 2.98
C PRO A 187 -8.67 -7.64 4.06
N SER A 188 -7.71 -6.81 3.67
CA SER A 188 -6.86 -6.08 4.62
C SER A 188 -7.50 -4.77 5.13
N LEU A 189 -8.71 -4.44 4.68
CA LEU A 189 -9.41 -3.18 5.03
C LEU A 189 -10.27 -3.29 6.30
N ARG A 190 -10.26 -4.44 6.97
CA ARG A 190 -10.94 -4.65 8.26
C ARG A 190 -12.42 -4.24 8.20
N GLY A 191 -12.90 -3.40 9.10
CA GLY A 191 -14.28 -2.92 9.15
C GLY A 191 -14.82 -2.26 7.86
N HIS A 192 -13.98 -2.02 6.84
CA HIS A 192 -14.36 -1.37 5.58
C HIS A 192 -14.53 -2.33 4.39
N ILE A 193 -14.46 -3.65 4.61
CA ILE A 193 -14.60 -4.66 3.55
C ILE A 193 -15.92 -4.48 2.78
N SER A 194 -17.04 -4.29 3.50
CA SER A 194 -18.36 -4.14 2.86
C SER A 194 -18.44 -2.91 1.95
N GLU A 195 -17.91 -1.76 2.41
CA GLU A 195 -17.89 -0.54 1.59
C GLU A 195 -17.00 -0.71 0.36
N ALA A 196 -15.88 -1.41 0.49
CA ALA A 196 -14.99 -1.70 -0.63
C ALA A 196 -15.65 -2.64 -1.65
N LEU A 197 -16.41 -3.64 -1.20
CA LEU A 197 -17.21 -4.51 -2.07
C LEU A 197 -18.32 -3.74 -2.79
N GLU A 198 -18.97 -2.77 -2.15
CA GLU A 198 -19.92 -1.89 -2.81
C GLU A 198 -19.26 -1.08 -3.94
N ILE A 199 -18.09 -0.51 -3.70
CA ILE A 199 -17.32 0.20 -4.74
C ILE A 199 -17.02 -0.76 -5.90
N LEU A 200 -16.54 -1.95 -5.60
CA LEU A 200 -16.19 -2.95 -6.61
C LEU A 200 -17.41 -3.39 -7.42
N SER A 201 -18.58 -3.52 -6.80
CA SER A 201 -19.82 -3.92 -7.49
C SER A 201 -20.34 -2.89 -8.50
N THR A 202 -19.82 -1.65 -8.46
CA THR A 202 -20.15 -0.61 -9.44
C THR A 202 -19.29 -0.65 -10.70
N THR A 203 -18.32 -1.59 -10.77
CA THR A 203 -17.41 -1.72 -11.92
C THR A 203 -17.88 -2.82 -12.87
N ASP A 204 -17.82 -2.54 -14.17
CA ASP A 204 -18.33 -3.45 -15.21
C ASP A 204 -17.38 -4.61 -15.56
N ASN A 205 -16.13 -4.58 -15.08
CA ASN A 205 -15.10 -5.54 -15.48
C ASN A 205 -14.49 -6.25 -14.27
N THR A 206 -15.15 -7.33 -13.83
CA THR A 206 -14.75 -8.12 -12.66
C THR A 206 -14.26 -9.53 -12.99
N ASP A 207 -14.06 -9.81 -14.29
CA ASP A 207 -13.62 -11.13 -14.75
C ASP A 207 -12.11 -11.31 -14.52
N ILE A 208 -11.74 -11.92 -13.41
CA ILE A 208 -10.34 -12.05 -12.98
C ILE A 208 -10.03 -13.49 -12.57
N ASP A 209 -8.88 -13.97 -13.00
CA ASP A 209 -8.34 -15.24 -12.53
C ASP A 209 -7.54 -15.05 -11.23
N PHE A 210 -8.12 -15.52 -10.12
CA PHE A 210 -7.49 -15.52 -8.79
C PHE A 210 -6.75 -16.81 -8.45
N SER A 211 -6.78 -17.81 -9.30
CA SER A 211 -6.28 -19.16 -8.99
C SER A 211 -4.79 -19.21 -8.65
N GLN A 212 -4.01 -18.26 -9.15
CA GLN A 212 -2.57 -18.17 -8.90
C GLN A 212 -2.21 -17.30 -7.70
N ASP A 213 -3.19 -16.64 -7.07
CA ASP A 213 -2.92 -15.68 -6.02
C ASP A 213 -2.80 -16.31 -4.65
N HIS A 214 -1.87 -15.79 -3.90
CA HIS A 214 -1.63 -16.22 -2.53
C HIS A 214 -1.70 -15.02 -1.59
N TYR A 215 -2.90 -14.77 -1.09
CA TYR A 215 -3.09 -13.80 -0.01
C TYR A 215 -3.45 -14.56 1.26
N PRO A 216 -2.67 -14.40 2.34
CA PRO A 216 -3.05 -14.98 3.62
C PRO A 216 -4.37 -14.38 4.11
N VAL A 217 -5.17 -15.20 4.76
CA VAL A 217 -6.33 -14.72 5.50
C VAL A 217 -5.83 -13.81 6.62
N PRO A 218 -6.37 -12.60 6.78
CA PRO A 218 -6.00 -11.71 7.88
C PRO A 218 -6.29 -12.34 9.24
N GLU A 219 -5.45 -12.07 10.21
CA GLU A 219 -5.58 -12.56 11.60
C GLU A 219 -6.29 -11.54 12.49
N GLY A 220 -6.91 -12.03 13.58
CA GLY A 220 -7.42 -11.20 14.66
C GLY A 220 -8.69 -10.40 14.33
N TYR A 221 -9.48 -10.84 13.35
CA TYR A 221 -10.76 -10.21 13.01
C TYR A 221 -11.85 -10.57 14.02
N ASP A 222 -12.67 -9.57 14.38
CA ASP A 222 -13.87 -9.78 15.17
C ASP A 222 -14.97 -10.53 14.35
N GLU A 223 -16.05 -10.94 15.00
CA GLU A 223 -17.12 -11.70 14.34
C GLU A 223 -17.74 -10.96 13.14
N LYS A 224 -17.90 -9.64 13.23
CA LYS A 224 -18.43 -8.81 12.14
C LYS A 224 -17.48 -8.77 10.96
N GLU A 225 -16.21 -8.58 11.21
CA GLU A 225 -15.15 -8.56 10.19
C GLU A 225 -15.00 -9.93 9.52
N GLN A 226 -15.12 -11.03 10.28
CA GLN A 226 -15.13 -12.40 9.76
C GLN A 226 -16.30 -12.62 8.79
N GLN A 227 -17.51 -12.12 9.12
CA GLN A 227 -18.65 -12.20 8.21
C GLN A 227 -18.44 -11.37 6.94
N GLN A 228 -17.84 -10.18 7.04
CA GLN A 228 -17.49 -9.37 5.88
C GLN A 228 -16.43 -10.05 5.01
N LEU A 229 -15.45 -10.68 5.62
CA LEU A 229 -14.41 -11.46 4.93
C LEU A 229 -15.04 -12.65 4.17
N LEU A 230 -16.01 -13.32 4.77
CA LEU A 230 -16.77 -14.40 4.11
C LEU A 230 -17.49 -13.88 2.85
N LEU A 231 -18.17 -12.73 2.95
CA LEU A 231 -18.82 -12.09 1.81
C LEU A 231 -17.81 -11.75 0.68
N PHE A 232 -16.62 -11.30 1.05
CA PHE A 232 -15.57 -11.08 0.07
C PHE A 232 -15.16 -12.36 -0.67
N TYR A 233 -14.92 -13.46 0.04
CA TYR A 233 -14.56 -14.72 -0.60
C TYR A 233 -15.71 -15.32 -1.42
N GLN A 234 -16.95 -15.16 -1.00
CA GLN A 234 -18.11 -15.52 -1.82
C GLN A 234 -18.16 -14.70 -3.12
N TRP A 235 -17.95 -13.39 -3.01
CA TRP A 235 -17.85 -12.51 -4.17
C TRP A 235 -16.72 -12.96 -5.10
N GLN A 236 -15.54 -13.23 -4.56
CA GLN A 236 -14.36 -13.66 -5.32
C GLN A 236 -14.61 -14.99 -6.06
N VAL A 237 -15.26 -15.96 -5.41
CA VAL A 237 -15.65 -17.24 -6.02
C VAL A 237 -16.64 -17.03 -7.17
N LYS A 238 -17.63 -16.16 -7.00
CA LYS A 238 -18.64 -15.85 -8.04
C LYS A 238 -18.05 -15.17 -9.27
N HIS A 239 -16.99 -14.38 -9.11
CA HIS A 239 -16.36 -13.61 -10.18
C HIS A 239 -15.04 -14.24 -10.66
N GLN A 240 -14.72 -15.44 -10.17
CA GLN A 240 -13.61 -16.21 -10.71
C GLN A 240 -13.93 -16.63 -12.13
N THR A 241 -13.23 -16.06 -13.08
CA THR A 241 -13.33 -16.41 -14.49
C THR A 241 -11.94 -16.79 -15.01
N GLY A 242 -11.89 -17.62 -15.97
CA GLY A 242 -10.69 -18.05 -16.63
C GLY A 242 -10.79 -19.52 -16.99
N GLU A 243 -10.18 -19.92 -18.08
CA GLU A 243 -9.88 -21.31 -18.40
C GLU A 243 -8.79 -21.81 -17.43
N CYS A 244 -9.09 -21.72 -16.12
CA CYS A 244 -8.18 -22.19 -15.11
C CYS A 244 -8.06 -23.71 -15.22
N ASP A 245 -6.84 -24.22 -15.23
CA ASP A 245 -6.59 -25.66 -15.00
C ASP A 245 -7.40 -26.09 -13.77
N SER A 246 -8.26 -27.06 -13.96
CA SER A 246 -9.16 -27.56 -12.91
C SER A 246 -8.41 -27.94 -11.62
N THR A 247 -7.13 -28.28 -11.73
CA THR A 247 -6.24 -28.57 -10.61
C THR A 247 -5.87 -27.33 -9.83
N LEU A 248 -5.48 -26.23 -10.51
CA LEU A 248 -5.15 -24.95 -9.87
C LEU A 248 -6.37 -24.33 -9.19
N LEU A 249 -7.53 -24.37 -9.86
CA LEU A 249 -8.79 -23.89 -9.33
C LEU A 249 -9.18 -24.65 -8.05
N ARG A 250 -9.16 -25.99 -8.09
CA ARG A 250 -9.45 -26.82 -6.92
C ARG A 250 -8.49 -26.54 -5.78
N TRP A 251 -7.19 -26.43 -6.07
CA TRP A 251 -6.20 -26.10 -5.05
C TRP A 251 -6.44 -24.73 -4.42
N TRP A 252 -6.84 -23.72 -5.21
CA TRP A 252 -7.18 -22.40 -4.72
C TRP A 252 -8.41 -22.43 -3.81
N LEU A 253 -9.50 -23.10 -4.20
CA LEU A 253 -10.72 -23.26 -3.40
C LEU A 253 -10.43 -23.98 -2.07
N HIS A 254 -9.66 -25.07 -2.12
CA HIS A 254 -9.21 -25.78 -0.93
C HIS A 254 -8.42 -24.87 0.02
N ARG A 255 -7.54 -24.06 -0.54
CA ARG A 255 -6.70 -23.16 0.25
C ARG A 255 -7.52 -22.10 0.97
N ILE A 256 -8.53 -21.53 0.31
CA ILE A 256 -9.44 -20.56 0.97
C ILE A 256 -10.11 -21.22 2.17
N LEU A 257 -10.76 -22.37 1.97
CA LEU A 257 -11.45 -23.06 3.05
C LEU A 257 -10.51 -23.43 4.20
N ARG A 258 -9.37 -24.03 3.88
CA ARG A 258 -8.38 -24.43 4.89
C ARG A 258 -7.85 -23.24 5.69
N ASN A 259 -7.54 -22.13 5.02
CA ASN A 259 -7.01 -20.96 5.70
C ASN A 259 -8.07 -20.32 6.59
N LEU A 260 -9.33 -20.21 6.12
CA LEU A 260 -10.44 -19.72 6.95
C LEU A 260 -10.72 -20.62 8.15
N THR A 261 -10.76 -21.94 7.95
CA THR A 261 -10.97 -22.91 9.04
C THR A 261 -9.83 -22.87 10.08
N ASN A 262 -8.58 -22.70 9.63
CA ASN A 262 -7.45 -22.65 10.54
C ASN A 262 -7.43 -21.35 11.37
N GLU A 263 -7.77 -20.22 10.74
CA GLU A 263 -7.72 -18.92 11.40
C GLU A 263 -9.00 -18.66 12.24
N TYR A 264 -10.15 -19.09 11.74
CA TYR A 264 -11.46 -18.89 12.34
C TYR A 264 -12.24 -20.21 12.42
N PRO A 265 -11.90 -21.10 13.36
CA PRO A 265 -12.49 -22.44 13.43
C PRO A 265 -14.00 -22.45 13.68
N ASP A 266 -14.53 -21.42 14.31
CA ASP A 266 -15.98 -21.29 14.63
C ASP A 266 -16.76 -20.56 13.53
N LEU A 267 -16.11 -20.12 12.44
CA LEU A 267 -16.77 -19.41 11.34
C LEU A 267 -17.62 -20.39 10.50
N ASP A 268 -18.91 -20.07 10.35
CA ASP A 268 -19.81 -20.86 9.50
C ASP A 268 -19.48 -20.64 8.01
N LEU A 269 -18.88 -21.65 7.39
CA LEU A 269 -18.47 -21.64 5.97
C LEU A 269 -19.54 -22.25 5.03
N THR A 270 -20.74 -22.57 5.52
CA THR A 270 -21.79 -23.24 4.72
C THR A 270 -22.11 -22.48 3.44
N ALA A 271 -22.39 -21.18 3.54
CA ALA A 271 -22.74 -20.36 2.38
C ALA A 271 -21.60 -20.21 1.36
N LEU A 272 -20.34 -20.21 1.80
CA LEU A 272 -19.19 -20.21 0.91
C LEU A 272 -19.03 -21.55 0.19
N ARG A 273 -19.21 -22.67 0.89
CA ARG A 273 -19.19 -24.03 0.31
C ARG A 273 -20.30 -24.21 -0.72
N GLU A 274 -21.52 -23.75 -0.45
CA GLU A 274 -22.62 -23.74 -1.41
C GLU A 274 -22.26 -22.93 -2.66
N THR A 275 -21.69 -21.74 -2.50
CA THR A 275 -21.24 -20.92 -3.64
C THR A 275 -20.19 -21.66 -4.48
N MET A 276 -19.23 -22.32 -3.86
CA MET A 276 -18.18 -23.11 -4.55
C MET A 276 -18.78 -24.31 -5.28
N GLN A 277 -19.78 -24.98 -4.68
CA GLN A 277 -20.50 -26.10 -5.29
C GLN A 277 -21.28 -25.65 -6.51
N ASP A 278 -22.03 -24.56 -6.39
CA ASP A 278 -22.89 -24.02 -7.46
C ASP A 278 -22.07 -23.56 -8.67
N GLN A 279 -20.93 -22.89 -8.42
CA GLN A 279 -20.10 -22.34 -9.48
C GLN A 279 -19.19 -23.38 -10.16
N PHE A 280 -18.64 -24.31 -9.40
CA PHE A 280 -17.57 -25.20 -9.86
C PHE A 280 -17.82 -26.68 -9.60
N GLY A 281 -18.96 -27.06 -9.05
CA GLY A 281 -19.23 -28.45 -8.62
C GLY A 281 -18.27 -28.91 -7.51
N PHE A 282 -17.73 -27.99 -6.73
CA PHE A 282 -16.74 -28.27 -5.70
C PHE A 282 -17.43 -28.71 -4.40
N THR A 283 -17.29 -29.96 -4.03
CA THR A 283 -17.98 -30.57 -2.87
C THR A 283 -17.17 -30.56 -1.57
N GLY A 284 -15.99 -29.86 -1.58
CA GLY A 284 -15.12 -29.81 -0.40
C GLY A 284 -14.07 -30.90 -0.34
N ILE A 285 -13.27 -30.91 0.71
CA ILE A 285 -12.27 -31.94 0.99
C ILE A 285 -12.94 -32.97 1.89
N ALA A 286 -12.92 -34.23 1.49
CA ALA A 286 -13.21 -35.33 2.40
C ALA A 286 -12.19 -35.27 3.56
N GLY A 287 -12.62 -34.90 4.77
CA GLY A 287 -11.76 -34.88 5.96
C GLY A 287 -11.53 -33.49 6.61
N ILE A 288 -12.21 -32.42 6.15
CA ILE A 288 -12.31 -31.13 6.85
C ILE A 288 -13.80 -30.91 7.22
N ASP A 289 -14.38 -31.88 7.90
CA ASP A 289 -15.67 -31.79 8.58
C ASP A 289 -15.44 -31.75 10.08
#